data_85bd616f1c9a789c81c69db1e7fd67ac
#
_entry.id   85bd616f1c9a789c81c69db1e7fd67ac
#
_cell.length_a   1.000
_cell.length_b   1.000
_cell.length_c   1.000
_cell.angle_alpha   90.00
_cell.angle_beta   90.00
_cell.angle_gamma   90.00
#
_symmetry.space_group_name_H-M   'P 1'
#
loop_
_entity.id
_entity.type
_entity.pdbx_description
1 polymer ?
#
loop_
_entity_poly.entity_id
_entity_poly.type
_entity_poly.pdbx_seq_one_letter_code
_entity_poly.pdbx_strand_id
1 'polypeptide(L)'
;MDPTDLITRYYDGCSDGDVDALLTTLHPDVVHYFLAPNLGSTPVAGAEHLARYWRKVTRVIEARWVVDRLVADGDEAVIEWTMFWLPTGARERVATRGAEWFVLRDGLISEIRSYYQQHEATTELDAFPYAARGYSLPGQEYSALHRPPSSEGSFS
;
A
#
# COMPACT_ATOMS: atom_id res chain seq x y z
N MET A 1 -13.59 11.13 -7.94
CA MET A 1 -12.13 11.01 -7.78
C MET A 1 -11.68 9.89 -8.69
N ASP A 2 -10.63 10.08 -9.46
CA ASP A 2 -10.17 9.00 -10.31
C ASP A 2 -9.51 7.89 -9.48
N PRO A 3 -9.45 6.65 -10.01
CA PRO A 3 -8.89 5.52 -9.26
C PRO A 3 -7.46 5.73 -8.78
N THR A 4 -6.63 6.42 -9.55
CA THR A 4 -5.25 6.69 -9.17
C THR A 4 -5.19 7.56 -7.91
N ASP A 5 -5.93 8.66 -7.89
CA ASP A 5 -5.98 9.56 -6.74
C ASP A 5 -6.59 8.88 -5.52
N LEU A 6 -7.65 8.11 -5.72
CA LEU A 6 -8.33 7.39 -4.65
C LEU A 6 -7.39 6.39 -3.97
N ILE A 7 -6.73 5.54 -4.75
CA ILE A 7 -5.85 4.50 -4.22
C ILE A 7 -4.60 5.10 -3.58
N THR A 8 -4.03 6.13 -4.19
CA THR A 8 -2.88 6.83 -3.62
C THR A 8 -3.23 7.45 -2.27
N ARG A 9 -4.38 8.11 -2.17
CA ARG A 9 -4.87 8.67 -0.91
C ARG A 9 -5.08 7.58 0.14
N TYR A 10 -5.60 6.43 -0.27
CA TYR A 10 -5.77 5.30 0.62
C TYR A 10 -4.42 4.84 1.23
N TYR A 11 -3.39 4.68 0.39
CA TYR A 11 -2.08 4.25 0.90
C TYR A 11 -1.36 5.31 1.73
N ASP A 12 -1.53 6.57 1.41
CA ASP A 12 -1.02 7.65 2.25
C ASP A 12 -1.70 7.63 3.62
N GLY A 13 -3.00 7.38 3.65
CA GLY A 13 -3.76 7.19 4.89
C GLY A 13 -3.26 5.98 5.69
N CYS A 14 -2.98 4.86 5.02
CA CYS A 14 -2.38 3.69 5.66
C CYS A 14 -1.03 4.04 6.29
N SER A 15 -0.17 4.71 5.53
CA SER A 15 1.18 5.07 5.97
C SER A 15 1.18 6.05 7.15
N ASP A 16 0.23 6.96 7.17
CA ASP A 16 0.09 7.95 8.24
C ASP A 16 -0.73 7.41 9.44
N GLY A 17 -1.39 6.28 9.26
CA GLY A 17 -2.32 5.76 10.26
C GLY A 17 -3.52 6.69 10.48
N ASP A 18 -3.93 7.42 9.45
CA ASP A 18 -4.99 8.43 9.52
C ASP A 18 -6.33 7.81 9.22
N VAL A 19 -7.06 7.45 10.28
CA VAL A 19 -8.37 6.80 10.17
C VAL A 19 -9.37 7.66 9.39
N ASP A 20 -9.42 8.95 9.65
CA ASP A 20 -10.37 9.84 8.98
C ASP A 20 -10.10 9.92 7.48
N ALA A 21 -8.83 10.04 7.09
CA ALA A 21 -8.45 10.02 5.68
C ALA A 21 -8.83 8.70 5.02
N LEU A 22 -8.56 7.56 5.68
CA LEU A 22 -8.92 6.24 5.18
C LEU A 22 -10.43 6.10 4.96
N LEU A 23 -11.23 6.59 5.90
CA LEU A 23 -12.69 6.51 5.78
C LEU A 23 -13.23 7.27 4.58
N THR A 24 -12.51 8.28 4.08
CA THR A 24 -12.93 9.00 2.86
C THR A 24 -12.72 8.19 1.59
N THR A 25 -11.96 7.09 1.64
CA THR A 25 -11.61 6.27 0.48
C THR A 25 -12.35 4.93 0.45
N LEU A 26 -12.89 4.49 1.57
CA LEU A 26 -13.43 3.14 1.72
C LEU A 26 -14.95 3.12 1.65
N HIS A 27 -15.48 2.17 0.88
CA HIS A 27 -16.91 1.87 0.91
C HIS A 27 -17.26 1.27 2.28
N PRO A 28 -18.43 1.59 2.87
CA PRO A 28 -18.82 1.05 4.18
C PRO A 28 -18.73 -0.46 4.27
N ASP A 29 -19.00 -1.17 3.18
CA ASP A 29 -19.00 -2.63 3.11
C ASP A 29 -17.69 -3.23 2.59
N VAL A 30 -16.60 -2.48 2.60
CA VAL A 30 -15.31 -2.95 2.09
C VAL A 30 -14.85 -4.23 2.77
N VAL A 31 -14.22 -5.11 2.00
CA VAL A 31 -13.57 -6.32 2.52
C VAL A 31 -12.17 -6.40 1.96
N HIS A 32 -11.20 -6.62 2.84
CA HIS A 32 -9.80 -6.85 2.47
C HIS A 32 -9.48 -8.33 2.67
N TYR A 33 -9.08 -8.99 1.60
CA TYR A 33 -8.67 -10.39 1.59
C TYR A 33 -7.15 -10.48 1.54
N PHE A 34 -6.58 -11.29 2.43
CA PHE A 34 -5.14 -11.53 2.51
C PHE A 34 -4.79 -12.90 1.95
N LEU A 35 -3.56 -13.03 1.47
CA LEU A 35 -3.06 -14.31 0.98
C LEU A 35 -2.89 -15.29 2.14
N ALA A 36 -3.49 -16.48 2.00
CA ALA A 36 -3.35 -17.54 3.00
C ALA A 36 -2.16 -18.44 2.65
N PRO A 37 -1.47 -19.02 3.65
CA PRO A 37 -1.60 -18.76 5.05
C PRO A 37 -0.69 -17.61 5.50
N ASN A 38 -1.22 -16.66 6.22
CA ASN A 38 -0.39 -15.73 6.95
C ASN A 38 -1.08 -15.36 8.26
N LEU A 39 -0.38 -14.69 9.16
CA LEU A 39 -0.91 -14.35 10.48
C LEU A 39 -2.12 -13.39 10.42
N GLY A 40 -2.24 -12.64 9.34
CA GLY A 40 -3.35 -11.73 9.11
C GLY A 40 -4.33 -12.22 8.06
N SER A 41 -4.41 -13.53 7.80
CA SER A 41 -5.17 -14.08 6.67
C SER A 41 -6.69 -14.04 6.85
N THR A 42 -7.18 -13.69 8.02
CA THR A 42 -8.62 -13.49 8.22
C THR A 42 -9.06 -12.23 7.49
N PRO A 43 -10.08 -12.28 6.64
CA PRO A 43 -10.57 -11.07 5.98
C PRO A 43 -10.98 -9.99 6.97
N VAL A 44 -10.68 -8.74 6.63
CA VAL A 44 -11.09 -7.58 7.42
C VAL A 44 -12.25 -6.92 6.70
N ALA A 45 -13.42 -6.90 7.34
CA ALA A 45 -14.65 -6.38 6.77
C ALA A 45 -15.07 -5.08 7.46
N GLY A 46 -15.52 -4.12 6.66
CA GLY A 46 -16.01 -2.84 7.12
C GLY A 46 -14.95 -1.74 7.14
N ALA A 47 -15.38 -0.54 6.74
CA ALA A 47 -14.47 0.60 6.58
C ALA A 47 -13.76 0.99 7.88
N GLU A 48 -14.52 1.11 8.98
CA GLU A 48 -13.92 1.46 10.27
C GLU A 48 -12.95 0.41 10.77
N HIS A 49 -13.32 -0.87 10.64
CA HIS A 49 -12.45 -1.96 11.07
C HIS A 49 -11.14 -1.96 10.26
N LEU A 50 -11.24 -1.79 8.95
CA LEU A 50 -10.06 -1.76 8.09
C LEU A 50 -9.18 -0.54 8.37
N ALA A 51 -9.77 0.63 8.54
CA ALA A 51 -9.01 1.84 8.84
C ALA A 51 -8.23 1.72 10.17
N ARG A 52 -8.88 1.17 11.19
CA ARG A 52 -8.22 0.94 12.49
C ARG A 52 -7.16 -0.16 12.43
N TYR A 53 -7.38 -1.17 11.62
CA TYR A 53 -6.41 -2.23 11.36
C TYR A 53 -5.10 -1.63 10.83
N TRP A 54 -5.16 -0.78 9.82
CA TRP A 54 -3.97 -0.15 9.25
C TRP A 54 -3.29 0.80 10.24
N ARG A 55 -4.06 1.55 11.01
CA ARG A 55 -3.48 2.38 12.06
C ARG A 55 -2.68 1.55 13.07
N LYS A 56 -3.22 0.39 13.45
CA LYS A 56 -2.52 -0.52 14.35
C LYS A 56 -1.24 -1.07 13.71
N VAL A 57 -1.30 -1.54 12.48
CA VAL A 57 -0.14 -2.05 11.74
C VAL A 57 0.95 -0.98 11.67
N THR A 58 0.59 0.23 11.29
CA THR A 58 1.54 1.34 11.18
C THR A 58 2.20 1.64 12.53
N ARG A 59 1.46 1.61 13.61
CA ARG A 59 2.01 1.85 14.95
C ARG A 59 2.93 0.73 15.44
N VAL A 60 2.65 -0.51 15.08
CA VAL A 60 3.39 -1.66 15.56
C VAL A 60 4.70 -1.86 14.79
N ILE A 61 4.66 -1.72 13.47
CA ILE A 61 5.82 -2.02 12.61
C ILE A 61 6.30 -0.81 11.80
N GLU A 62 5.80 0.38 12.09
CA GLU A 62 6.18 1.62 11.42
C GLU A 62 6.13 1.50 9.89
N ALA A 63 5.07 0.87 9.39
CA ALA A 63 4.92 0.59 7.96
C ALA A 63 4.60 1.86 7.17
N ARG A 64 5.21 1.96 5.99
CA ARG A 64 4.88 2.98 4.99
C ARG A 64 4.83 2.32 3.62
N TRP A 65 3.79 2.63 2.86
CA TRP A 65 3.59 2.04 1.54
C TRP A 65 3.85 3.06 0.44
N VAL A 66 4.47 2.59 -0.63
CA VAL A 66 4.64 3.37 -1.87
C VAL A 66 3.95 2.62 -2.99
N VAL A 67 3.08 3.29 -3.72
CA VAL A 67 2.46 2.73 -4.94
C VAL A 67 3.44 2.94 -6.08
N ASP A 68 4.03 1.86 -6.57
CA ASP A 68 5.03 1.91 -7.63
C ASP A 68 4.41 1.88 -9.02
N ARG A 69 3.33 1.13 -9.19
CA ARG A 69 2.60 0.98 -10.45
C ARG A 69 1.11 0.90 -10.17
N LEU A 70 0.32 1.48 -11.07
CA LEU A 70 -1.12 1.40 -11.00
C LEU A 70 -1.70 1.37 -12.42
N VAL A 71 -2.57 0.39 -12.65
CA VAL A 71 -3.36 0.27 -13.88
C VAL A 71 -4.82 0.16 -13.46
N ALA A 72 -5.67 0.98 -14.05
CA ALA A 72 -7.09 0.98 -13.76
C ALA A 72 -7.89 0.82 -15.05
N ASP A 73 -8.97 0.06 -14.96
CA ASP A 73 -9.92 -0.14 -16.06
C ASP A 73 -11.32 -0.28 -15.47
N GLY A 74 -12.19 0.67 -15.77
CA GLY A 74 -13.55 0.69 -15.22
C GLY A 74 -13.55 0.74 -13.71
N ASP A 75 -14.21 -0.24 -13.11
CA ASP A 75 -14.36 -0.36 -11.66
C ASP A 75 -13.26 -1.21 -11.00
N GLU A 76 -12.22 -1.53 -11.72
CA GLU A 76 -11.12 -2.34 -11.19
C GLU A 76 -9.78 -1.64 -11.37
N ALA A 77 -8.87 -1.91 -10.46
CA ALA A 77 -7.51 -1.44 -10.54
C ALA A 77 -6.55 -2.48 -9.96
N VAL A 78 -5.34 -2.51 -10.48
CA VAL A 78 -4.27 -3.34 -9.94
C VAL A 78 -3.05 -2.46 -9.70
N ILE A 79 -2.37 -2.72 -8.60
CA ILE A 79 -1.16 -1.99 -8.25
C ILE A 79 -0.02 -2.95 -7.92
N GLU A 80 1.18 -2.43 -8.03
CA GLU A 80 2.35 -2.95 -7.32
C GLU A 80 2.77 -1.92 -6.29
N TRP A 81 3.07 -2.40 -5.07
CA TRP A 81 3.49 -1.54 -3.98
C TRP A 81 4.75 -2.08 -3.30
N THR A 82 5.43 -1.18 -2.62
CA THR A 82 6.51 -1.51 -1.70
C THR A 82 6.13 -1.03 -0.30
N MET A 83 6.19 -1.93 0.67
CA MET A 83 6.02 -1.59 2.08
C MET A 83 7.38 -1.54 2.74
N PHE A 84 7.73 -0.39 3.28
CA PHE A 84 8.92 -0.22 4.12
C PHE A 84 8.45 -0.32 5.57
N TRP A 85 9.03 -1.24 6.33
CA TRP A 85 8.58 -1.48 7.70
C TRP A 85 9.73 -1.89 8.60
N LEU A 86 9.53 -1.77 9.90
CA LEU A 86 10.54 -2.09 10.90
C LEU A 86 10.12 -3.34 11.66
N PRO A 87 10.77 -4.49 11.44
CA PRO A 87 10.51 -5.68 12.22
C PRO A 87 10.77 -5.43 13.71
N THR A 88 9.96 -6.05 14.57
CA THR A 88 10.10 -5.92 16.01
C THR A 88 11.52 -6.32 16.43
N GLY A 89 12.22 -5.42 17.13
CA GLY A 89 13.59 -5.64 17.57
C GLY A 89 14.66 -5.36 16.55
N ALA A 90 14.30 -5.05 15.29
CA ALA A 90 15.26 -4.68 14.27
C ALA A 90 15.63 -3.20 14.36
N ARG A 91 16.81 -2.86 13.83
CA ARG A 91 17.29 -1.46 13.76
C ARG A 91 17.10 -0.83 12.40
N GLU A 92 16.93 -1.64 11.37
CA GLU A 92 16.80 -1.17 9.99
C GLU A 92 15.48 -1.61 9.40
N ARG A 93 14.91 -0.75 8.57
CA ARG A 93 13.70 -1.06 7.83
C ARG A 93 14.00 -2.08 6.75
N VAL A 94 13.02 -2.93 6.50
CA VAL A 94 13.03 -3.86 5.39
C VAL A 94 11.95 -3.48 4.38
N ALA A 95 12.10 -3.95 3.16
CA ALA A 95 11.13 -3.72 2.10
C ALA A 95 10.43 -5.02 1.74
N THR A 96 9.11 -4.98 1.71
CA THR A 96 8.27 -6.07 1.20
C THR A 96 7.56 -5.55 -0.04
N ARG A 97 7.67 -6.27 -1.15
CA ARG A 97 6.98 -5.91 -2.38
C ARG A 97 5.76 -6.80 -2.57
N GLY A 98 4.71 -6.21 -3.13
CA GLY A 98 3.48 -6.94 -3.35
C GLY A 98 2.63 -6.32 -4.44
N ALA A 99 1.54 -7.00 -4.74
CA ALA A 99 0.52 -6.52 -5.66
C ALA A 99 -0.84 -6.63 -5.02
N GLU A 100 -1.75 -5.74 -5.41
CA GLU A 100 -3.11 -5.77 -4.91
C GLU A 100 -4.10 -5.51 -6.04
N TRP A 101 -5.24 -6.14 -5.94
CA TRP A 101 -6.36 -5.92 -6.83
C TRP A 101 -7.47 -5.21 -6.09
N PHE A 102 -8.01 -4.15 -6.70
CA PHE A 102 -9.08 -3.33 -6.13
C PHE A 102 -10.34 -3.45 -6.97
N VAL A 103 -11.48 -3.52 -6.29
CA VAL A 103 -12.79 -3.32 -6.90
C VAL A 103 -13.41 -2.06 -6.29
N LEU A 104 -13.89 -1.18 -7.16
CA LEU A 104 -14.50 0.09 -6.77
C LEU A 104 -16.03 0.01 -6.92
N ARG A 105 -16.73 0.63 -6.00
CA ARG A 105 -18.18 0.77 -6.03
C ARG A 105 -18.56 2.14 -5.50
N ASP A 106 -19.42 2.84 -6.22
CA ASP A 106 -19.84 4.19 -5.86
C ASP A 106 -18.66 5.16 -5.67
N GLY A 107 -17.59 4.97 -6.45
CA GLY A 107 -16.40 5.82 -6.36
C GLY A 107 -15.53 5.55 -5.14
N LEU A 108 -15.75 4.45 -4.42
CA LEU A 108 -15.02 4.08 -3.21
C LEU A 108 -14.45 2.66 -3.34
N ILE A 109 -13.44 2.36 -2.54
CA ILE A 109 -12.83 1.03 -2.52
C ILE A 109 -13.76 0.06 -1.80
N SER A 110 -14.27 -0.96 -2.51
CA SER A 110 -15.21 -1.94 -1.96
C SER A 110 -14.60 -3.32 -1.73
N GLU A 111 -13.51 -3.65 -2.41
CA GLU A 111 -12.82 -4.93 -2.22
C GLU A 111 -11.35 -4.76 -2.50
N ILE A 112 -10.52 -5.41 -1.69
CA ILE A 112 -9.07 -5.44 -1.87
C ILE A 112 -8.61 -6.89 -1.74
N ARG A 113 -7.78 -7.34 -2.69
CA ARG A 113 -7.15 -8.66 -2.67
C ARG A 113 -5.65 -8.49 -2.70
N SER A 114 -4.96 -8.91 -1.65
CA SER A 114 -3.51 -8.77 -1.51
C SER A 114 -2.77 -10.01 -1.96
N TYR A 115 -1.75 -9.83 -2.78
CA TYR A 115 -0.88 -10.90 -3.28
C TYR A 115 0.57 -10.57 -2.90
N TYR A 116 0.99 -11.05 -1.73
CA TYR A 116 2.37 -10.86 -1.27
C TYR A 116 2.73 -11.96 -0.29
N GLN A 117 4.02 -12.17 -0.10
CA GLN A 117 4.54 -13.08 0.92
C GLN A 117 5.25 -12.28 2.00
N GLN A 118 5.01 -12.63 3.25
CA GLN A 118 5.90 -12.22 4.32
C GLN A 118 7.04 -13.22 4.37
N HIS A 119 8.22 -12.80 3.91
CA HIS A 119 9.39 -13.65 3.87
C HIS A 119 10.57 -12.93 4.49
N GLU A 120 11.36 -13.65 5.30
CA GLU A 120 12.49 -13.06 6.01
C GLU A 120 13.62 -12.61 5.09
N ALA A 121 13.79 -13.27 3.96
CA ALA A 121 14.88 -12.94 3.04
C ALA A 121 14.49 -11.83 2.06
N THR A 122 13.55 -12.10 1.18
CA THR A 122 13.14 -11.10 0.18
C THR A 122 11.81 -11.48 -0.46
N THR A 123 11.09 -10.48 -0.91
CA THR A 123 9.90 -10.62 -1.76
C THR A 123 10.17 -10.12 -3.17
N GLU A 124 11.42 -9.78 -3.49
CA GLU A 124 11.80 -9.29 -4.79
C GLU A 124 11.92 -10.41 -5.82
N LEU A 125 11.57 -10.07 -7.05
CA LEU A 125 11.81 -10.96 -8.19
C LEU A 125 13.32 -11.02 -8.48
N ASP A 126 13.82 -12.23 -8.69
CA ASP A 126 15.25 -12.42 -8.94
C ASP A 126 15.68 -11.72 -10.24
N ALA A 127 16.75 -10.94 -10.13
CA ALA A 127 17.36 -10.20 -11.24
C ALA A 127 16.46 -9.13 -11.89
N PHE A 128 15.30 -8.82 -11.32
CA PHE A 128 14.45 -7.75 -11.85
C PHE A 128 15.08 -6.38 -11.50
N PRO A 129 15.26 -5.49 -12.50
CA PRO A 129 15.99 -4.22 -12.29
C PRO A 129 15.08 -3.15 -11.68
N TYR A 130 14.74 -3.26 -10.41
CA TYR A 130 13.80 -2.37 -9.73
C TYR A 130 14.16 -0.89 -9.86
N ALA A 131 15.42 -0.55 -9.58
CA ALA A 131 15.87 0.84 -9.65
C ALA A 131 15.74 1.42 -11.05
N ALA A 132 16.18 0.67 -12.06
CA ALA A 132 16.12 1.11 -13.46
C ALA A 132 14.69 1.22 -13.98
N ARG A 133 13.75 0.47 -13.38
CA ARG A 133 12.34 0.48 -13.74
C ARG A 133 11.53 1.48 -12.91
N GLY A 134 12.18 2.25 -12.05
CA GLY A 134 11.54 3.33 -11.29
C GLY A 134 10.77 2.88 -10.05
N TYR A 135 11.02 1.67 -9.56
CA TYR A 135 10.43 1.20 -8.31
C TYR A 135 11.12 1.86 -7.12
N SER A 136 10.39 2.03 -6.03
CA SER A 136 10.91 2.68 -4.83
C SER A 136 11.97 1.83 -4.14
N LEU A 137 12.97 2.50 -3.58
CA LEU A 137 14.09 1.91 -2.85
C LEU A 137 14.12 2.46 -1.43
N PRO A 138 14.87 1.81 -0.50
CA PRO A 138 15.05 2.37 0.84
C PRO A 138 15.43 3.85 0.81
N GLY A 139 14.77 4.66 1.64
CA GLY A 139 14.90 6.11 1.63
C GLY A 139 13.85 6.82 0.78
N GLN A 140 13.05 6.09 0.01
CA GLN A 140 12.01 6.62 -0.86
C GLN A 140 10.61 6.20 -0.38
N GLU A 141 10.32 6.41 0.90
CA GLU A 141 9.12 5.88 1.56
C GLU A 141 7.86 6.74 1.34
N TYR A 142 7.79 7.45 0.23
CA TYR A 142 6.59 8.19 -0.18
C TYR A 142 6.08 7.65 -1.51
N SER A 143 4.77 7.59 -1.67
CA SER A 143 4.17 7.16 -2.91
C SER A 143 4.75 7.93 -4.09
N ALA A 144 5.12 7.21 -5.15
CA ALA A 144 5.62 7.84 -6.37
C ALA A 144 4.61 8.80 -6.99
N LEU A 145 3.32 8.54 -6.78
CA LEU A 145 2.24 9.37 -7.31
C LEU A 145 1.99 10.61 -6.45
N HIS A 146 2.39 10.56 -5.19
CA HIS A 146 2.22 11.65 -4.22
C HIS A 146 3.56 12.19 -3.71
N ARG A 147 4.64 11.78 -4.34
CA ARG A 147 5.95 12.25 -3.91
C ARG A 147 6.00 13.77 -3.98
N PRO A 148 6.39 14.47 -2.89
CA PRO A 148 6.52 15.91 -2.93
C PRO A 148 7.47 16.31 -4.05
N PRO A 149 7.27 17.46 -4.69
CA PRO A 149 8.25 17.98 -5.65
C PRO A 149 9.62 18.01 -5.00
N SER A 150 10.58 17.28 -5.58
CA SER A 150 11.95 17.36 -5.06
C SER A 150 12.55 18.69 -5.45
N SER A 151 13.42 19.23 -4.59
CA SER A 151 14.16 20.44 -4.93
C SER A 151 15.03 20.25 -6.18
N GLU A 152 15.33 19.02 -6.53
CA GLU A 152 16.07 18.64 -7.72
C GLU A 152 15.25 18.76 -9.01
N GLY A 153 13.95 18.60 -8.94
CA GLY A 153 13.08 18.80 -10.09
C GLY A 153 13.10 20.22 -10.62
N SER A 154 13.56 21.17 -9.82
CA SER A 154 13.70 22.56 -10.23
C SER A 154 14.96 22.84 -11.04
N PHE A 155 15.83 21.88 -11.22
CA PHE A 155 17.09 22.02 -11.95
C PHE A 155 17.02 21.50 -13.39
N SER A 156 15.94 20.94 -13.78
CA SER A 156 15.78 20.40 -15.14
C SER A 156 15.43 21.46 -16.15
#